data_0edc07105a50acfb58eae3e9fa891d14
#
_entry.id   0edc07105a50acfb58eae3e9fa891d14
#
_cell.length_a   1.000
_cell.length_b   1.000
_cell.length_c   1.000
_cell.angle_alpha   90.00
_cell.angle_beta   90.00
_cell.angle_gamma   90.00
#
_symmetry.space_group_name_H-M   'P 1'
#
loop_
_entity.id
_entity.type
_entity.pdbx_description
1 polymer ?
#
loop_
_entity_poly.entity_id
_entity_poly.type
_entity_poly.pdbx_seq_one_letter_code
_entity_poly.pdbx_strand_id
1 'polypeptide(L)'
;MSTRDLVLSALFAAIIVALGILPPITLGFIPVPITAQSLGVMLAGVVLGARRGAIAVLIVLVLVAIGLPVLSGGRGGLAAFAAPTTGFLIGWLFAAFVTGYVAERLVKAEQSGLVQTVGFFLASAIGGIVVLYAFGIAYLAVAAGVGLQQAFVGSMAFVPGDVIKAFVAALAGRAVMVGYPLLPARA
;
A
#
# COMPACT_ATOMS: atom_id res chain seq x y z
N MET A 1 12.67 1.65 18.42
CA MET A 1 12.03 2.61 17.51
C MET A 1 12.26 4.00 18.09
N SER A 2 12.80 4.93 17.30
CA SER A 2 13.02 6.31 17.77
C SER A 2 11.73 7.13 17.68
N THR A 3 11.66 8.26 18.41
CA THR A 3 10.54 9.22 18.27
C THR A 3 10.38 9.69 16.82
N ARG A 4 11.50 9.89 16.11
CA ARG A 4 11.50 10.23 14.68
C ARG A 4 10.81 9.17 13.83
N ASP A 5 11.06 7.88 14.08
CA ASP A 5 10.43 6.79 13.34
C ASP A 5 8.92 6.78 13.54
N LEU A 6 8.48 7.03 14.78
CA LEU A 6 7.05 7.09 15.11
C LEU A 6 6.37 8.27 14.41
N VAL A 7 6.98 9.46 14.45
CA VAL A 7 6.44 10.66 13.79
C VAL A 7 6.34 10.47 12.27
N LEU A 8 7.37 9.90 11.64
CA LEU A 8 7.34 9.60 10.20
C LEU A 8 6.26 8.58 9.84
N SER A 9 6.13 7.51 10.65
CA SER A 9 5.07 6.51 10.42
C SER A 9 3.68 7.12 10.60
N ALA A 10 3.48 7.99 11.60
CA ALA A 10 2.22 8.69 11.80
C ALA A 10 1.89 9.66 10.65
N LEU A 11 2.90 10.36 10.12
CA LEU A 11 2.74 11.23 8.96
C LEU A 11 2.26 10.44 7.73
N PHE A 12 2.88 9.28 7.45
CA PHE A 12 2.46 8.45 6.32
C PHE A 12 1.10 7.77 6.57
N ALA A 13 0.77 7.43 7.81
CA ALA A 13 -0.58 7.02 8.16
C ALA A 13 -1.60 8.12 7.84
N ALA A 14 -1.31 9.38 8.17
CA ALA A 14 -2.15 10.52 7.82
C ALA A 14 -2.27 10.71 6.28
N ILE A 15 -1.20 10.48 5.51
CA ILE A 15 -1.27 10.50 4.03
C ILE A 15 -2.21 9.40 3.52
N ILE A 16 -2.11 8.18 4.05
CA ILE A 16 -3.02 7.08 3.67
C ILE A 16 -4.48 7.45 3.98
N VAL A 17 -4.73 8.04 5.14
CA VAL A 17 -6.07 8.51 5.54
C VAL A 17 -6.56 9.62 4.62
N ALA A 18 -5.73 10.61 4.31
CA ALA A 18 -6.06 11.71 3.40
C ALA A 18 -6.44 11.20 1.99
N LEU A 19 -5.73 10.19 1.48
CA LEU A 19 -6.08 9.53 0.22
C LEU A 19 -7.43 8.79 0.29
N GLY A 20 -7.89 8.45 1.49
CA GLY A 20 -9.22 7.88 1.73
C GLY A 20 -10.38 8.86 1.54
N ILE A 21 -10.11 10.18 1.53
CA ILE A 21 -11.12 11.21 1.25
C ILE A 21 -11.57 11.14 -0.21
N LEU A 22 -10.68 10.69 -1.11
CA LEU A 22 -11.03 10.51 -2.51
C LEU A 22 -12.09 9.43 -2.67
N PRO A 23 -13.15 9.70 -3.48
CA PRO A 23 -14.24 8.75 -3.65
C PRO A 23 -13.73 7.43 -4.26
N PRO A 24 -14.23 6.29 -3.78
CA PRO A 24 -13.88 5.00 -4.37
C PRO A 24 -14.58 4.82 -5.72
N ILE A 25 -13.89 4.16 -6.67
CA ILE A 25 -14.47 3.79 -7.96
C ILE A 25 -14.97 2.34 -7.87
N THR A 26 -16.28 2.15 -7.96
CA THR A 26 -16.92 0.84 -7.94
C THR A 26 -17.10 0.32 -9.37
N LEU A 27 -16.78 -0.96 -9.59
CA LEU A 27 -16.83 -1.58 -10.93
C LEU A 27 -18.10 -2.42 -11.18
N GLY A 28 -18.89 -2.68 -10.14
CA GLY A 28 -20.16 -3.43 -10.21
C GLY A 28 -20.05 -4.95 -10.34
N PHE A 29 -19.00 -5.48 -10.96
CA PHE A 29 -18.78 -6.93 -11.16
C PHE A 29 -17.87 -7.57 -10.10
N ILE A 30 -17.24 -6.77 -9.23
CA ILE A 30 -16.45 -7.21 -8.10
C ILE A 30 -16.79 -6.35 -6.87
N PRO A 31 -16.97 -6.95 -5.67
CA PRO A 31 -17.38 -6.21 -4.46
C PRO A 31 -16.22 -5.45 -3.78
N VAL A 32 -15.20 -5.07 -4.54
CA VAL A 32 -14.03 -4.32 -4.06
C VAL A 32 -13.86 -3.08 -4.95
N PRO A 33 -13.87 -1.88 -4.36
CA PRO A 33 -13.65 -0.65 -5.13
C PRO A 33 -12.17 -0.38 -5.36
N ILE A 34 -11.88 0.35 -6.44
CA ILE A 34 -10.56 0.97 -6.63
C ILE A 34 -10.48 2.19 -5.72
N THR A 35 -9.40 2.29 -4.94
CA THR A 35 -9.18 3.43 -4.03
C THR A 35 -7.79 4.02 -4.24
N ALA A 36 -7.62 5.30 -3.88
CA ALA A 36 -6.31 5.93 -3.91
C ALA A 36 -5.42 5.50 -2.74
N GLN A 37 -5.96 4.87 -1.69
CA GLN A 37 -5.22 4.54 -0.48
C GLN A 37 -4.10 3.54 -0.71
N SER A 38 -4.21 2.64 -1.71
CA SER A 38 -3.11 1.73 -2.07
C SER A 38 -1.86 2.46 -2.56
N LEU A 39 -1.99 3.65 -3.16
CA LEU A 39 -0.84 4.53 -3.43
C LEU A 39 -0.13 4.93 -2.14
N GLY A 40 -0.88 5.31 -1.11
CA GLY A 40 -0.31 5.67 0.20
C GLY A 40 0.45 4.51 0.85
N VAL A 41 -0.03 3.28 0.67
CA VAL A 41 0.65 2.05 1.13
C VAL A 41 1.99 1.86 0.40
N MET A 42 2.01 2.01 -0.93
CA MET A 42 3.24 1.96 -1.74
C MET A 42 4.21 3.06 -1.33
N LEU A 43 3.72 4.32 -1.17
CA LEU A 43 4.52 5.46 -0.73
C LEU A 43 5.17 5.21 0.64
N ALA A 44 4.41 4.70 1.61
CA ALA A 44 4.94 4.36 2.92
C ALA A 44 6.10 3.36 2.82
N GLY A 45 5.98 2.34 1.97
CA GLY A 45 7.04 1.36 1.73
C GLY A 45 8.28 1.98 1.08
N VAL A 46 8.14 2.64 -0.07
CA VAL A 46 9.30 3.16 -0.84
C VAL A 46 10.04 4.29 -0.13
N VAL A 47 9.35 5.09 0.68
CA VAL A 47 9.94 6.25 1.35
C VAL A 47 10.50 5.89 2.73
N LEU A 48 9.74 5.15 3.53
CA LEU A 48 10.10 4.86 4.92
C LEU A 48 10.88 3.55 5.09
N GLY A 49 10.81 2.67 4.10
CA GLY A 49 11.35 1.32 4.20
C GLY A 49 10.38 0.34 4.88
N ALA A 50 10.82 -0.92 5.02
CA ALA A 50 9.96 -2.04 5.44
C ALA A 50 9.28 -1.83 6.79
N ARG A 51 10.06 -1.59 7.84
CA ARG A 51 9.53 -1.55 9.21
C ARG A 51 8.63 -0.33 9.46
N ARG A 52 9.09 0.88 9.09
CA ARG A 52 8.35 2.12 9.30
C ARG A 52 7.12 2.21 8.40
N GLY A 53 7.22 1.72 7.15
CA GLY A 53 6.09 1.63 6.22
C GLY A 53 4.99 0.71 6.74
N ALA A 54 5.35 -0.48 7.24
CA ALA A 54 4.40 -1.40 7.87
C ALA A 54 3.74 -0.79 9.13
N ILE A 55 4.51 -0.06 9.96
CA ILE A 55 3.96 0.63 11.14
C ILE A 55 2.97 1.73 10.74
N ALA A 56 3.25 2.48 9.67
CA ALA A 56 2.31 3.49 9.17
C ALA A 56 0.96 2.85 8.80
N VAL A 57 0.99 1.71 8.10
CA VAL A 57 -0.23 0.97 7.76
C VAL A 57 -0.88 0.38 9.01
N LEU A 58 -0.11 -0.17 9.95
CA LEU A 58 -0.65 -0.70 11.21
C LEU A 58 -1.41 0.39 11.99
N ILE A 59 -0.89 1.61 12.03
CA ILE A 59 -1.59 2.75 12.65
C ILE A 59 -2.96 2.95 11.96
N VAL A 60 -3.02 2.96 10.63
CA VAL A 60 -4.30 3.08 9.90
C VAL A 60 -5.25 1.94 10.26
N LEU A 61 -4.77 0.69 10.30
CA LEU A 61 -5.60 -0.47 10.66
C LEU A 61 -6.15 -0.36 12.09
N VAL A 62 -5.36 0.14 13.03
CA VAL A 62 -5.82 0.40 14.41
C VAL A 62 -6.88 1.50 14.42
N LEU A 63 -6.69 2.60 13.69
CA LEU A 63 -7.69 3.66 13.57
C LEU A 63 -9.01 3.13 12.98
N VAL A 64 -8.94 2.25 11.97
CA VAL A 64 -10.12 1.56 11.44
C VAL A 64 -10.79 0.71 12.52
N ALA A 65 -10.02 -0.10 13.26
CA ALA A 65 -10.54 -1.04 14.25
C ALA A 65 -11.26 -0.33 15.40
N ILE A 66 -10.78 0.83 15.84
CA ILE A 66 -11.42 1.63 16.90
C ILE A 66 -12.63 2.46 16.40
N GLY A 67 -13.00 2.31 15.13
CA GLY A 67 -14.24 2.88 14.60
C GLY A 67 -14.09 4.16 13.79
N LEU A 68 -12.88 4.68 13.58
CA LEU A 68 -12.68 5.89 12.78
C LEU A 68 -12.99 5.64 11.30
N PRO A 69 -13.75 6.53 10.63
CA PRO A 69 -14.16 6.38 9.22
C PRO A 69 -13.05 6.80 8.26
N VAL A 70 -11.87 6.19 8.38
CA VAL A 70 -10.65 6.57 7.66
C VAL A 70 -10.43 5.81 6.35
N LEU A 71 -11.26 4.81 6.04
CA LEU A 71 -11.24 4.13 4.75
C LEU A 71 -12.07 4.88 3.70
N SER A 72 -11.70 4.72 2.45
CA SER A 72 -12.40 5.32 1.31
C SER A 72 -13.91 5.02 1.36
N GLY A 73 -14.72 6.05 1.11
CA GLY A 73 -16.17 5.99 1.29
C GLY A 73 -16.63 6.14 2.75
N GLY A 74 -15.78 6.66 3.65
CA GLY A 74 -16.13 6.90 5.06
C GLY A 74 -16.30 5.63 5.89
N ARG A 75 -15.69 4.51 5.46
CA ARG A 75 -15.80 3.22 6.15
C ARG A 75 -14.80 3.11 7.30
N GLY A 76 -15.22 2.40 8.35
CA GLY A 76 -14.41 2.10 9.54
C GLY A 76 -15.11 1.11 10.44
N GLY A 77 -14.55 0.86 11.62
CA GLY A 77 -15.05 -0.10 12.58
C GLY A 77 -14.71 -1.55 12.26
N LEU A 78 -15.03 -2.44 13.18
CA LEU A 78 -14.75 -3.88 13.04
C LEU A 78 -15.45 -4.52 11.84
N ALA A 79 -16.57 -3.96 11.38
CA ALA A 79 -17.25 -4.40 10.16
C ALA A 79 -16.37 -4.32 8.90
N ALA A 80 -15.39 -3.42 8.86
CA ALA A 80 -14.44 -3.33 7.76
C ALA A 80 -13.55 -4.59 7.65
N PHE A 81 -13.36 -5.32 8.74
CA PHE A 81 -12.59 -6.57 8.80
C PHE A 81 -13.44 -7.83 8.55
N ALA A 82 -14.73 -7.66 8.30
CA ALA A 82 -15.65 -8.73 7.87
C ALA A 82 -16.18 -8.51 6.44
N ALA A 83 -15.76 -7.44 5.77
CA ALA A 83 -16.17 -7.08 4.42
C ALA A 83 -15.40 -7.87 3.36
N PRO A 84 -15.88 -7.98 2.10
CA PRO A 84 -15.13 -8.57 1.00
C PRO A 84 -13.75 -7.93 0.75
N THR A 85 -13.57 -6.68 1.17
CA THR A 85 -12.29 -5.94 1.06
C THR A 85 -11.25 -6.32 2.11
N THR A 86 -11.58 -7.16 3.09
CA THR A 86 -10.70 -7.49 4.24
C THR A 86 -9.35 -8.03 3.83
N GLY A 87 -9.31 -8.90 2.82
CA GLY A 87 -8.04 -9.45 2.34
C GLY A 87 -7.09 -8.37 1.83
N PHE A 88 -7.60 -7.40 1.09
CA PHE A 88 -6.81 -6.24 0.65
C PHE A 88 -6.41 -5.35 1.84
N LEU A 89 -7.31 -5.14 2.80
CA LEU A 89 -7.03 -4.33 3.98
C LEU A 89 -5.91 -4.92 4.83
N ILE A 90 -5.94 -6.22 5.11
CA ILE A 90 -4.86 -6.94 5.80
C ILE A 90 -3.61 -6.98 4.91
N GLY A 91 -3.78 -7.20 3.62
CA GLY A 91 -2.73 -7.21 2.62
C GLY A 91 -1.93 -5.90 2.57
N TRP A 92 -2.51 -4.75 2.92
CA TRP A 92 -1.79 -3.47 3.00
C TRP A 92 -0.57 -3.52 3.91
N LEU A 93 -0.67 -4.21 5.05
CA LEU A 93 0.44 -4.34 6.00
C LEU A 93 1.63 -5.06 5.36
N PHE A 94 1.36 -6.19 4.74
CA PHE A 94 2.39 -6.98 4.06
C PHE A 94 2.89 -6.29 2.80
N ALA A 95 2.00 -5.63 2.05
CA ALA A 95 2.36 -4.86 0.86
C ALA A 95 3.35 -3.72 1.20
N ALA A 96 3.09 -2.93 2.24
CA ALA A 96 3.99 -1.87 2.67
C ALA A 96 5.34 -2.42 3.13
N PHE A 97 5.31 -3.52 3.91
CA PHE A 97 6.54 -4.18 4.37
C PHE A 97 7.39 -4.67 3.20
N VAL A 98 6.78 -5.44 2.27
CA VAL A 98 7.50 -6.01 1.13
C VAL A 98 7.97 -4.91 0.17
N THR A 99 7.13 -3.90 -0.11
CA THR A 99 7.55 -2.73 -0.90
C THR A 99 8.80 -2.09 -0.31
N GLY A 100 8.80 -1.81 1.00
CA GLY A 100 9.94 -1.23 1.67
C GLY A 100 11.16 -2.14 1.67
N TYR A 101 10.98 -3.43 1.94
CA TYR A 101 12.05 -4.42 1.96
C TYR A 101 12.73 -4.57 0.60
N VAL A 102 11.96 -4.60 -0.48
CA VAL A 102 12.49 -4.67 -1.85
C VAL A 102 13.18 -3.36 -2.23
N ALA A 103 12.58 -2.21 -1.88
CA ALA A 103 13.20 -0.90 -2.12
C ALA A 103 14.55 -0.78 -1.43
N GLU A 104 14.66 -1.15 -0.15
CA GLU A 104 15.91 -1.18 0.61
C GLU A 104 16.97 -2.09 -0.03
N ARG A 105 16.57 -3.10 -0.80
CA ARG A 105 17.50 -4.03 -1.46
C ARG A 105 17.92 -3.59 -2.85
N LEU A 106 17.02 -3.02 -3.61
CA LEU A 106 17.26 -2.68 -5.02
C LEU A 106 17.83 -1.28 -5.20
N VAL A 107 17.50 -0.34 -4.28
CA VAL A 107 17.82 1.07 -4.50
C VAL A 107 18.96 1.51 -3.60
N LYS A 108 19.97 2.13 -4.22
CA LYS A 108 21.15 2.70 -3.55
C LYS A 108 21.36 4.14 -3.98
N ALA A 109 21.95 4.97 -3.12
CA ALA A 109 22.17 6.39 -3.37
C ALA A 109 23.09 6.65 -4.57
N GLU A 110 24.07 5.76 -4.79
CA GLU A 110 25.10 5.91 -5.83
C GLU A 110 24.60 5.55 -7.24
N GLN A 111 23.41 4.94 -7.34
CA GLN A 111 22.85 4.53 -8.64
C GLN A 111 22.35 5.74 -9.44
N SER A 112 22.31 5.60 -10.76
CA SER A 112 21.69 6.60 -11.63
C SER A 112 20.20 6.75 -11.33
N GLY A 113 19.65 7.95 -11.57
CA GLY A 113 18.25 8.23 -11.29
C GLY A 113 17.26 7.30 -12.00
N LEU A 114 17.61 6.79 -13.18
CA LEU A 114 16.79 5.81 -13.88
C LEU A 114 16.75 4.47 -13.13
N VAL A 115 17.91 3.98 -12.70
CA VAL A 115 18.01 2.72 -11.94
C VAL A 115 17.25 2.80 -10.62
N GLN A 116 17.37 3.94 -9.91
CA GLN A 116 16.59 4.19 -8.68
C GLN A 116 15.08 4.16 -8.95
N THR A 117 14.63 4.86 -10.01
CA THR A 117 13.21 4.90 -10.38
C THR A 117 12.67 3.51 -10.71
N VAL A 118 13.42 2.74 -11.51
CA VAL A 118 13.06 1.34 -11.85
C VAL A 118 13.03 0.48 -10.58
N GLY A 119 14.02 0.62 -9.69
CA GLY A 119 14.06 -0.11 -8.42
C GLY A 119 12.84 0.17 -7.53
N PHE A 120 12.47 1.44 -7.38
CA PHE A 120 11.28 1.83 -6.62
C PHE A 120 9.98 1.37 -7.30
N PHE A 121 9.92 1.41 -8.63
CA PHE A 121 8.77 0.89 -9.38
C PHE A 121 8.59 -0.60 -9.16
N LEU A 122 9.66 -1.39 -9.30
CA LEU A 122 9.62 -2.84 -9.06
C LEU A 122 9.23 -3.16 -7.62
N ALA A 123 9.77 -2.42 -6.65
CA ALA A 123 9.40 -2.58 -5.25
C ALA A 123 7.91 -2.34 -5.02
N SER A 124 7.36 -1.25 -5.60
CA SER A 124 5.94 -0.91 -5.52
C SER A 124 5.05 -1.94 -6.23
N ALA A 125 5.47 -2.44 -7.40
CA ALA A 125 4.73 -3.45 -8.15
C ALA A 125 4.71 -4.79 -7.39
N ILE A 126 5.84 -5.23 -6.84
CA ILE A 126 5.92 -6.48 -6.08
C ILE A 126 5.04 -6.39 -4.82
N GLY A 127 5.21 -5.38 -3.99
CA GLY A 127 4.44 -5.24 -2.76
C GLY A 127 2.98 -4.84 -3.02
N GLY A 128 2.75 -3.79 -3.79
CA GLY A 128 1.44 -3.16 -3.97
C GLY A 128 0.55 -3.82 -5.02
N ILE A 129 1.09 -4.73 -5.87
CA ILE A 129 0.28 -5.52 -6.79
C ILE A 129 0.40 -7.00 -6.42
N VAL A 130 1.58 -7.62 -6.54
CA VAL A 130 1.70 -9.07 -6.37
C VAL A 130 1.29 -9.52 -4.96
N VAL A 131 1.91 -8.96 -3.92
CA VAL A 131 1.62 -9.33 -2.53
C VAL A 131 0.20 -8.91 -2.14
N LEU A 132 -0.20 -7.68 -2.46
CA LEU A 132 -1.52 -7.17 -2.12
C LEU A 132 -2.64 -8.04 -2.73
N TYR A 133 -2.51 -8.41 -4.01
CA TYR A 133 -3.50 -9.22 -4.70
C TYR A 133 -3.51 -10.66 -4.21
N ALA A 134 -2.37 -11.21 -3.80
CA ALA A 134 -2.33 -12.55 -3.19
C ALA A 134 -3.25 -12.62 -1.97
N PHE A 135 -3.19 -11.64 -1.06
CA PHE A 135 -4.09 -11.56 0.09
C PHE A 135 -5.54 -11.25 -0.30
N GLY A 136 -5.73 -10.27 -1.19
CA GLY A 136 -7.06 -9.83 -1.62
C GLY A 136 -7.83 -10.92 -2.36
N ILE A 137 -7.21 -11.54 -3.36
CA ILE A 137 -7.84 -12.59 -4.18
C ILE A 137 -8.11 -13.84 -3.34
N ALA A 138 -7.16 -14.25 -2.48
CA ALA A 138 -7.35 -15.40 -1.61
C ALA A 138 -8.56 -15.20 -0.67
N TYR A 139 -8.67 -14.02 -0.05
CA TYR A 139 -9.80 -13.71 0.82
C TYR A 139 -11.13 -13.66 0.05
N LEU A 140 -11.17 -13.01 -1.11
CA LEU A 140 -12.36 -12.98 -1.96
C LEU A 140 -12.82 -14.37 -2.36
N ALA A 141 -11.88 -15.24 -2.73
CA ALA A 141 -12.19 -16.58 -3.18
C ALA A 141 -12.71 -17.48 -2.05
N VAL A 142 -12.10 -17.40 -0.87
CA VAL A 142 -12.35 -18.34 0.24
C VAL A 142 -13.38 -17.80 1.22
N ALA A 143 -13.19 -16.58 1.71
CA ALA A 143 -14.00 -16.02 2.79
C ALA A 143 -15.22 -15.22 2.30
N ALA A 144 -15.08 -14.52 1.15
CA ALA A 144 -16.20 -13.75 0.58
C ALA A 144 -17.05 -14.54 -0.42
N GLY A 145 -16.69 -15.79 -0.73
CA GLY A 145 -17.49 -16.70 -1.55
C GLY A 145 -17.60 -16.30 -3.03
N VAL A 146 -16.71 -15.43 -3.52
CA VAL A 146 -16.76 -14.93 -4.91
C VAL A 146 -16.29 -15.99 -5.93
N GLY A 147 -15.52 -16.97 -5.49
CA GLY A 147 -14.87 -17.97 -6.34
C GLY A 147 -13.55 -17.46 -6.92
N LEU A 148 -12.58 -18.38 -7.07
CA LEU A 148 -11.19 -18.01 -7.41
C LEU A 148 -11.09 -17.33 -8.78
N GLN A 149 -11.76 -17.89 -9.80
CA GLN A 149 -11.70 -17.35 -11.16
C GLN A 149 -12.26 -15.92 -11.22
N GLN A 150 -13.42 -15.69 -10.64
CA GLN A 150 -14.04 -14.36 -10.62
C GLN A 150 -13.24 -13.37 -9.78
N ALA A 151 -12.72 -13.80 -8.63
CA ALA A 151 -11.86 -12.98 -7.78
C ALA A 151 -10.58 -12.57 -8.51
N PHE A 152 -9.94 -13.50 -9.23
CA PHE A 152 -8.74 -13.23 -10.01
C PHE A 152 -9.02 -12.28 -11.18
N VAL A 153 -9.95 -12.65 -12.07
CA VAL A 153 -10.27 -11.86 -13.27
C VAL A 153 -10.77 -10.46 -12.88
N GLY A 154 -11.65 -10.37 -11.87
CA GLY A 154 -12.15 -9.09 -11.38
C GLY A 154 -11.03 -8.20 -10.81
N SER A 155 -10.07 -8.77 -10.10
CA SER A 155 -8.93 -8.02 -9.56
C SER A 155 -7.97 -7.52 -10.64
N MET A 156 -7.90 -8.17 -11.80
CA MET A 156 -7.07 -7.69 -12.92
C MET A 156 -7.52 -6.31 -13.44
N ALA A 157 -8.78 -5.93 -13.24
CA ALA A 157 -9.26 -4.59 -13.57
C ALA A 157 -8.58 -3.47 -12.76
N PHE A 158 -7.96 -3.78 -11.62
CA PHE A 158 -7.24 -2.80 -10.81
C PHE A 158 -5.81 -2.56 -11.32
N VAL A 159 -5.23 -3.52 -12.07
CA VAL A 159 -3.82 -3.50 -12.49
C VAL A 159 -3.43 -2.21 -13.23
N PRO A 160 -4.18 -1.69 -14.22
CA PRO A 160 -3.80 -0.47 -14.90
C PRO A 160 -3.65 0.72 -13.94
N GLY A 161 -4.61 0.89 -13.02
CA GLY A 161 -4.56 1.94 -11.99
C GLY A 161 -3.40 1.74 -11.01
N ASP A 162 -3.15 0.52 -10.58
CA ASP A 162 -2.09 0.22 -9.61
C ASP A 162 -0.69 0.30 -10.23
N VAL A 163 -0.53 0.03 -11.53
CA VAL A 163 0.71 0.32 -12.27
C VAL A 163 1.01 1.82 -12.30
N ILE A 164 0.00 2.66 -12.55
CA ILE A 164 0.15 4.13 -12.49
C ILE A 164 0.55 4.55 -11.07
N LYS A 165 -0.10 4.02 -10.03
CA LYS A 165 0.26 4.32 -8.64
C LYS A 165 1.68 3.87 -8.30
N ALA A 166 2.10 2.69 -8.77
CA ALA A 166 3.47 2.20 -8.58
C ALA A 166 4.49 3.14 -9.23
N PHE A 167 4.18 3.69 -10.41
CA PHE A 167 5.03 4.67 -11.07
C PHE A 167 5.09 5.99 -10.30
N VAL A 168 3.95 6.50 -9.83
CA VAL A 168 3.89 7.71 -8.98
C VAL A 168 4.67 7.51 -7.68
N ALA A 169 4.51 6.36 -7.03
CA ALA A 169 5.25 6.02 -5.84
C ALA A 169 6.77 5.96 -6.10
N ALA A 170 7.19 5.45 -7.27
CA ALA A 170 8.60 5.40 -7.65
C ALA A 170 9.20 6.78 -7.84
N LEU A 171 8.49 7.68 -8.51
CA LEU A 171 8.94 9.07 -8.68
C LEU A 171 9.04 9.81 -7.35
N ALA A 172 8.04 9.63 -6.47
CA ALA A 172 8.04 10.23 -5.14
C ALA A 172 9.18 9.66 -4.26
N GLY A 173 9.37 8.33 -4.25
CA GLY A 173 10.45 7.67 -3.53
C GLY A 173 11.82 8.19 -3.96
N ARG A 174 12.04 8.34 -5.27
CA ARG A 174 13.28 8.93 -5.81
C ARG A 174 13.43 10.41 -5.40
N ALA A 175 12.38 11.21 -5.50
CA ALA A 175 12.44 12.63 -5.13
C ALA A 175 12.82 12.79 -3.66
N VAL A 176 12.22 11.99 -2.77
CA VAL A 176 12.56 11.99 -1.35
C VAL A 176 14.00 11.49 -1.13
N MET A 177 14.43 10.45 -1.82
CA MET A 177 15.80 9.93 -1.68
C MET A 177 16.87 10.95 -2.06
N VAL A 178 16.62 11.77 -3.09
CA VAL A 178 17.54 12.84 -3.52
C VAL A 178 17.55 14.00 -2.54
N GLY A 179 16.37 14.42 -2.05
CA GLY A 179 16.24 15.58 -1.17
C GLY A 179 16.51 15.28 0.31
N TYR A 180 16.05 14.14 0.80
CA TYR A 180 16.15 13.74 2.20
C TYR A 180 16.05 12.22 2.35
N PRO A 181 17.15 11.48 2.20
CA PRO A 181 17.12 10.02 2.22
C PRO A 181 16.63 9.48 3.57
N LEU A 182 15.49 8.81 3.55
CA LEU A 182 14.85 8.21 4.72
C LEU A 182 15.02 6.69 4.77
N LEU A 183 15.35 6.05 3.64
CA LEU A 183 15.63 4.61 3.67
C LEU A 183 16.83 4.33 4.57
N PRO A 184 16.77 3.25 5.38
CA PRO A 184 17.89 2.87 6.22
C PRO A 184 19.15 2.66 5.37
N ALA A 185 20.23 3.39 5.72
CA ALA A 185 21.53 3.10 5.13
C ALA A 185 21.94 1.67 5.52
N ARG A 186 22.30 0.86 4.55
CA ARG A 186 22.92 -0.44 4.84
C ARG A 186 24.41 -0.22 5.06
N ALA A 187 24.86 -0.67 6.21
CA ALA A 187 26.28 -0.88 6.43
C ALA A 187 26.83 -1.97 5.51
#